data_41e9f02dc18b809055af5ed279781216
#
_entry.id   41e9f02dc18b809055af5ed279781216
#
_cell.length_a   1.000
_cell.length_b   1.000
_cell.length_c   1.000
_cell.angle_alpha   90.00
_cell.angle_beta   90.00
_cell.angle_gamma   90.00
#
_symmetry.space_group_name_H-M   'P 1'
#
loop_
_entity.id
_entity.type
_entity.pdbx_description
1 polymer ?
#
loop_
_entity_poly.entity_id
_entity_poly.type
_entity_poly.pdbx_seq_one_letter_code
_entity_poly.pdbx_strand_id
1 'polypeptide(L)'
;MSNAVIVSTARTPIGKAGRGSFNITHGATLGGHVAAEAVKRAGIDPALIEDSIWGCGYPEYVTGGNIARQAVIRAGLPVSIAATTVNRFCASGLQAVAMGAHLINNEGAKAVLVGGVESISMVQPPVRHSREAWIEAHKPDLYMTMIETADIVAKRYGISRDAQDALGLQSQQRTAAAQEAGRFDQEIVPITVTMARKDKETGEVSEVETTISRDECNRPTTTLEGLQMLEPVRGLDQFITAGNASQLSDGAAALVMMDAKEAERLGLTPLGAFRGFAVAGCEPDEMGIGPVFAVPRLLKRQGVTVNDIDLWELNEAFASQALYCRDTLGIDNDICNVNGGSIAVGHPFGMTGARMTGHLMTEGHRRGAKLGVVTMCIGGGQGAAGLFEIY
;
A
#
# COMPACT_ATOMS: atom_id res chain seq x y z
N MET A 1 19.50 17.70 -5.89
CA MET A 1 18.35 17.55 -4.96
C MET A 1 17.12 17.29 -5.80
N SER A 2 16.22 16.44 -5.37
CA SER A 2 14.95 16.21 -6.09
C SER A 2 14.10 17.49 -6.07
N ASN A 3 13.52 17.84 -7.21
CA ASN A 3 12.56 18.94 -7.30
C ASN A 3 11.11 18.46 -7.09
N ALA A 4 10.89 17.16 -7.00
CA ALA A 4 9.55 16.59 -6.83
C ALA A 4 9.14 16.61 -5.36
N VAL A 5 8.18 17.46 -5.02
CA VAL A 5 7.57 17.58 -3.69
C VAL A 5 6.15 17.02 -3.70
N ILE A 6 5.69 16.54 -2.54
CA ILE A 6 4.31 16.06 -2.30
C ILE A 6 3.56 17.21 -1.63
N VAL A 7 2.49 17.68 -2.25
CA VAL A 7 1.70 18.82 -1.75
C VAL A 7 0.37 18.40 -1.13
N SER A 8 -0.12 17.21 -1.45
CA SER A 8 -1.34 16.68 -0.83
C SER A 8 -1.38 15.16 -0.85
N THR A 9 -2.19 14.59 0.03
CA THR A 9 -2.54 13.18 0.06
C THR A 9 -4.00 12.98 0.44
N ALA A 10 -4.63 11.92 -0.09
CA ALA A 10 -5.97 11.48 0.26
C ALA A 10 -6.09 9.98 0.05
N ARG A 11 -6.87 9.28 0.90
CA ARG A 11 -7.18 7.87 0.70
C ARG A 11 -8.62 7.55 1.12
N THR A 12 -9.18 6.50 0.56
CA THR A 12 -10.37 5.89 1.13
C THR A 12 -10.02 5.23 2.47
N PRO A 13 -11.00 4.94 3.33
CA PRO A 13 -10.86 3.84 4.26
C PRO A 13 -10.48 2.57 3.50
N ILE A 14 -9.94 1.58 4.20
CA ILE A 14 -9.66 0.27 3.63
C ILE A 14 -10.81 -0.68 3.99
N GLY A 15 -11.48 -1.21 2.96
CA GLY A 15 -12.53 -2.20 3.09
C GLY A 15 -11.99 -3.62 3.11
N LYS A 16 -12.57 -4.49 3.93
CA LYS A 16 -12.21 -5.92 3.94
C LYS A 16 -12.75 -6.62 2.70
N ALA A 17 -11.90 -7.29 1.95
CA ALA A 17 -12.32 -7.96 0.72
C ALA A 17 -13.46 -8.97 0.94
N GLY A 18 -14.43 -8.97 0.05
CA GLY A 18 -15.58 -9.88 0.00
C GLY A 18 -16.66 -9.64 1.06
N ARG A 19 -16.33 -9.03 2.19
CA ARG A 19 -17.27 -8.84 3.31
C ARG A 19 -17.35 -7.40 3.82
N GLY A 20 -16.42 -6.55 3.42
CA GLY A 20 -16.39 -5.13 3.76
C GLY A 20 -17.27 -4.31 2.85
N SER A 21 -17.33 -3.03 3.14
CA SER A 21 -18.27 -2.10 2.51
C SER A 21 -17.98 -1.83 1.03
N PHE A 22 -16.75 -2.15 0.53
CA PHE A 22 -16.41 -1.97 -0.89
C PHE A 22 -16.63 -3.23 -1.74
N ASN A 23 -17.30 -4.25 -1.23
CA ASN A 23 -17.38 -5.58 -1.85
C ASN A 23 -18.02 -5.65 -3.25
N ILE A 24 -18.77 -4.61 -3.66
CA ILE A 24 -19.29 -4.42 -5.02
C ILE A 24 -18.94 -3.05 -5.61
N THR A 25 -17.95 -2.35 -5.03
CA THR A 25 -17.58 -1.01 -5.48
C THR A 25 -16.54 -1.06 -6.60
N HIS A 26 -16.84 -0.43 -7.73
CA HIS A 26 -15.95 -0.36 -8.89
C HIS A 26 -14.67 0.43 -8.56
N GLY A 27 -13.50 -0.03 -9.03
CA GLY A 27 -12.21 0.62 -8.78
C GLY A 27 -12.17 2.10 -9.22
N ALA A 28 -12.83 2.46 -10.33
CA ALA A 28 -12.92 3.85 -10.77
C ALA A 28 -13.67 4.75 -9.77
N THR A 29 -14.64 4.22 -9.04
CA THR A 29 -15.35 4.97 -7.99
C THR A 29 -14.42 5.29 -6.83
N LEU A 30 -13.66 4.29 -6.37
CA LEU A 30 -12.66 4.47 -5.31
C LEU A 30 -11.55 5.44 -5.74
N GLY A 31 -10.95 5.19 -6.91
CA GLY A 31 -9.87 6.02 -7.46
C GLY A 31 -10.32 7.45 -7.74
N GLY A 32 -11.48 7.64 -8.36
CA GLY A 32 -12.02 8.96 -8.65
C GLY A 32 -12.31 9.79 -7.41
N HIS A 33 -12.81 9.15 -6.36
CA HIS A 33 -13.08 9.81 -5.08
C HIS A 33 -11.81 10.41 -4.46
N VAL A 34 -10.75 9.65 -4.35
CA VAL A 34 -9.49 10.12 -3.76
C VAL A 34 -8.72 11.05 -4.69
N ALA A 35 -8.82 10.87 -6.01
CA ALA A 35 -8.22 11.78 -6.98
C ALA A 35 -8.80 13.21 -6.87
N ALA A 36 -10.14 13.30 -6.84
CA ALA A 36 -10.83 14.58 -6.66
C ALA A 36 -10.41 15.28 -5.36
N GLU A 37 -10.39 14.53 -4.25
CA GLU A 37 -10.04 15.12 -2.95
C GLU A 37 -8.55 15.48 -2.86
N ALA A 38 -7.63 14.68 -3.40
CA ALA A 38 -6.20 14.99 -3.40
C ALA A 38 -5.94 16.30 -4.17
N VAL A 39 -6.55 16.49 -5.34
CA VAL A 39 -6.44 17.72 -6.14
C VAL A 39 -7.06 18.92 -5.40
N LYS A 40 -8.22 18.73 -4.79
CA LYS A 40 -8.87 19.75 -3.98
C LYS A 40 -7.99 20.19 -2.79
N ARG A 41 -7.39 19.22 -2.07
CA ARG A 41 -6.47 19.50 -0.94
C ARG A 41 -5.19 20.21 -1.38
N ALA A 42 -4.71 19.89 -2.58
CA ALA A 42 -3.55 20.57 -3.16
C ALA A 42 -3.84 22.06 -3.43
N GLY A 43 -5.10 22.43 -3.64
CA GLY A 43 -5.49 23.83 -3.91
C GLY A 43 -4.96 24.38 -5.23
N ILE A 44 -4.68 23.51 -6.20
CA ILE A 44 -4.15 23.88 -7.51
C ILE A 44 -5.21 23.86 -8.59
N ASP A 45 -4.95 24.60 -9.68
CA ASP A 45 -5.71 24.42 -10.91
C ASP A 45 -5.45 23.00 -11.47
N PRO A 46 -6.46 22.14 -11.62
CA PRO A 46 -6.28 20.81 -12.18
C PRO A 46 -5.64 20.78 -13.57
N ALA A 47 -5.71 21.87 -14.32
CA ALA A 47 -5.08 22.01 -15.65
C ALA A 47 -3.54 21.99 -15.58
N LEU A 48 -2.95 22.20 -14.41
CA LEU A 48 -1.50 22.07 -14.19
C LEU A 48 -1.01 20.62 -14.15
N ILE A 49 -1.92 19.66 -13.95
CA ILE A 49 -1.59 18.25 -13.91
C ILE A 49 -1.40 17.75 -15.34
N GLU A 50 -0.19 17.32 -15.65
CA GLU A 50 0.17 16.88 -17.01
C GLU A 50 -0.10 15.39 -17.23
N ASP A 51 0.11 14.57 -16.17
CA ASP A 51 -0.10 13.12 -16.23
C ASP A 51 -0.63 12.59 -14.90
N SER A 52 -1.24 11.41 -14.96
CA SER A 52 -1.75 10.69 -13.80
C SER A 52 -1.28 9.23 -13.83
N ILE A 53 -0.51 8.80 -12.83
CA ILE A 53 0.10 7.47 -12.79
C ILE A 53 -0.46 6.70 -11.59
N TRP A 54 -1.07 5.53 -11.86
CA TRP A 54 -1.72 4.74 -10.82
C TRP A 54 -1.23 3.31 -10.78
N GLY A 55 -0.91 2.85 -9.57
CA GLY A 55 -0.64 1.45 -9.31
C GLY A 55 -1.91 0.62 -9.22
N CYS A 56 -1.89 -0.58 -9.82
CA CYS A 56 -2.90 -1.61 -9.63
C CYS A 56 -2.23 -2.98 -9.70
N GLY A 57 -2.42 -3.81 -8.68
CA GLY A 57 -1.81 -5.14 -8.61
C GLY A 57 -2.52 -6.15 -9.51
N TYR A 58 -3.84 -6.06 -9.59
CA TYR A 58 -4.69 -6.83 -10.50
C TYR A 58 -5.48 -5.90 -11.41
N PRO A 59 -4.87 -5.39 -12.51
CA PRO A 59 -5.51 -4.47 -13.43
C PRO A 59 -6.48 -5.21 -14.39
N GLU A 60 -7.49 -5.82 -13.83
CA GLU A 60 -8.44 -6.69 -14.52
C GLU A 60 -9.89 -6.32 -14.15
N TYR A 61 -10.86 -6.68 -14.98
CA TYR A 61 -12.28 -6.46 -14.76
C TYR A 61 -12.58 -5.03 -14.29
N VAL A 62 -13.02 -4.81 -13.04
CA VAL A 62 -13.39 -3.48 -12.51
C VAL A 62 -12.20 -2.56 -12.22
N THR A 63 -11.00 -3.07 -12.29
CA THR A 63 -9.73 -2.33 -12.19
C THR A 63 -8.92 -2.38 -13.49
N GLY A 64 -9.49 -3.00 -14.54
CA GLY A 64 -8.89 -3.11 -15.87
C GLY A 64 -9.06 -1.86 -16.74
N GLY A 65 -8.69 -1.99 -18.01
CA GLY A 65 -8.92 -0.97 -19.05
C GLY A 65 -8.30 0.40 -18.73
N ASN A 66 -7.08 0.46 -18.22
CA ASN A 66 -6.41 1.67 -17.75
C ASN A 66 -7.21 2.38 -16.64
N ILE A 67 -7.23 1.78 -15.47
CA ILE A 67 -7.98 2.28 -14.30
C ILE A 67 -7.54 3.71 -13.91
N ALA A 68 -6.27 4.09 -14.14
CA ALA A 68 -5.79 5.44 -13.91
C ALA A 68 -6.60 6.48 -14.71
N ARG A 69 -6.84 6.21 -15.99
CA ARG A 69 -7.64 7.10 -16.83
C ARG A 69 -9.10 7.16 -16.37
N GLN A 70 -9.65 6.03 -15.98
CA GLN A 70 -11.02 5.98 -15.45
C GLN A 70 -11.16 6.78 -14.13
N ALA A 71 -10.16 6.73 -13.26
CA ALA A 71 -10.13 7.51 -12.02
C ALA A 71 -10.11 9.01 -12.29
N VAL A 72 -9.29 9.49 -13.24
CA VAL A 72 -9.23 10.90 -13.66
C VAL A 72 -10.59 11.38 -14.15
N ILE A 73 -11.22 10.62 -15.06
CA ILE A 73 -12.54 10.98 -15.63
C ILE A 73 -13.63 10.92 -14.55
N ARG A 74 -13.63 9.88 -13.70
CA ARG A 74 -14.60 9.71 -12.61
C ARG A 74 -14.48 10.80 -11.54
N ALA A 75 -13.27 11.37 -11.37
CA ALA A 75 -13.01 12.51 -10.48
C ALA A 75 -13.55 13.84 -11.01
N GLY A 76 -14.00 13.88 -12.28
CA GLY A 76 -14.40 15.11 -12.94
C GLY A 76 -13.22 16.04 -13.30
N LEU A 77 -12.00 15.49 -13.34
CA LEU A 77 -10.80 16.24 -13.72
C LEU A 77 -10.74 16.47 -15.24
N PRO A 78 -9.94 17.46 -15.71
CA PRO A 78 -9.83 17.78 -17.12
C PRO A 78 -9.44 16.57 -17.98
N VAL A 79 -10.08 16.44 -19.15
CA VAL A 79 -9.78 15.37 -20.11
C VAL A 79 -8.39 15.50 -20.74
N SER A 80 -7.75 16.66 -20.61
CA SER A 80 -6.36 16.90 -21.01
C SER A 80 -5.34 16.14 -20.19
N ILE A 81 -5.67 15.70 -18.96
CA ILE A 81 -4.78 14.94 -18.12
C ILE A 81 -4.63 13.52 -18.68
N ALA A 82 -3.47 13.19 -19.24
CA ALA A 82 -3.15 11.83 -19.64
C ALA A 82 -3.11 10.89 -18.42
N ALA A 83 -3.15 9.57 -18.64
CA ALA A 83 -3.04 8.65 -17.51
C ALA A 83 -2.48 7.30 -17.92
N THR A 84 -1.75 6.66 -17.00
CA THR A 84 -1.21 5.31 -17.18
C THR A 84 -1.38 4.46 -15.91
N THR A 85 -1.65 3.17 -16.10
CA THR A 85 -1.71 2.19 -15.03
C THR A 85 -0.44 1.34 -15.04
N VAL A 86 0.18 1.19 -13.86
CA VAL A 86 1.39 0.41 -13.71
C VAL A 86 1.16 -0.76 -12.75
N ASN A 87 1.80 -1.89 -13.04
CA ASN A 87 1.74 -3.08 -12.20
C ASN A 87 3.16 -3.49 -11.76
N ARG A 88 3.37 -3.45 -10.46
CA ARG A 88 4.46 -4.08 -9.71
C ARG A 88 3.85 -4.75 -8.46
N PHE A 89 2.70 -5.41 -8.64
CA PHE A 89 1.94 -6.04 -7.56
C PHE A 89 1.84 -5.14 -6.31
N CYS A 90 2.27 -5.60 -5.14
CA CYS A 90 2.20 -4.88 -3.87
C CYS A 90 2.85 -3.47 -3.89
N ALA A 91 3.86 -3.26 -4.74
CA ALA A 91 4.59 -1.98 -4.83
C ALA A 91 4.09 -1.05 -5.94
N SER A 92 2.97 -1.37 -6.61
CA SER A 92 2.48 -0.59 -7.74
C SER A 92 2.24 0.88 -7.38
N GLY A 93 1.67 1.17 -6.20
CA GLY A 93 1.46 2.55 -5.75
C GLY A 93 2.77 3.30 -5.46
N LEU A 94 3.76 2.66 -4.84
CA LEU A 94 5.07 3.26 -4.62
C LEU A 94 5.84 3.47 -5.94
N GLN A 95 5.67 2.55 -6.91
CA GLN A 95 6.20 2.70 -8.26
C GLN A 95 5.58 3.91 -8.98
N ALA A 96 4.28 4.12 -8.83
CA ALA A 96 3.58 5.28 -9.38
C ALA A 96 4.13 6.59 -8.82
N VAL A 97 4.36 6.66 -7.50
CA VAL A 97 5.01 7.81 -6.83
C VAL A 97 6.40 8.07 -7.42
N ALA A 98 7.23 7.03 -7.56
CA ALA A 98 8.57 7.17 -8.13
C ALA A 98 8.54 7.65 -9.60
N MET A 99 7.62 7.14 -10.41
CA MET A 99 7.48 7.56 -11.81
C MET A 99 7.01 9.00 -11.91
N GLY A 100 6.03 9.42 -11.09
CA GLY A 100 5.60 10.83 -11.02
C GLY A 100 6.75 11.78 -10.64
N ALA A 101 7.56 11.39 -9.64
CA ALA A 101 8.75 12.16 -9.26
C ALA A 101 9.77 12.25 -10.41
N HIS A 102 9.95 11.18 -11.17
CA HIS A 102 10.87 11.17 -12.32
C HIS A 102 10.38 12.06 -13.45
N LEU A 103 9.07 12.12 -13.74
CA LEU A 103 8.51 13.07 -14.72
C LEU A 103 8.81 14.52 -14.32
N ILE A 104 8.63 14.85 -13.05
CA ILE A 104 8.94 16.19 -12.55
C ILE A 104 10.42 16.48 -12.64
N ASN A 105 11.28 15.56 -12.17
CA ASN A 105 12.72 15.80 -12.08
C ASN A 105 13.44 15.79 -13.42
N ASN A 106 12.99 14.98 -14.39
CA ASN A 106 13.72 14.70 -15.63
C ASN A 106 13.06 15.31 -16.87
N GLU A 107 11.72 15.40 -16.87
CA GLU A 107 10.96 15.90 -18.03
C GLU A 107 10.38 17.32 -17.77
N GLY A 108 10.45 17.80 -16.53
CA GLY A 108 10.01 19.15 -16.16
C GLY A 108 8.51 19.30 -15.99
N ALA A 109 7.76 18.21 -15.75
CA ALA A 109 6.35 18.28 -15.45
C ALA A 109 6.08 19.15 -14.21
N LYS A 110 5.09 20.05 -14.29
CA LYS A 110 4.76 20.98 -13.20
C LYS A 110 4.03 20.28 -12.05
N ALA A 111 3.07 19.43 -12.39
CA ALA A 111 2.31 18.64 -11.45
C ALA A 111 1.95 17.27 -12.05
N VAL A 112 1.94 16.25 -11.20
CA VAL A 112 1.55 14.88 -11.54
C VAL A 112 0.65 14.34 -10.44
N LEU A 113 -0.48 13.73 -10.83
CA LEU A 113 -1.35 13.01 -9.92
C LEU A 113 -0.89 11.54 -9.87
N VAL A 114 -0.45 11.08 -8.70
CA VAL A 114 -0.04 9.69 -8.51
C VAL A 114 -0.96 9.00 -7.52
N GLY A 115 -1.11 7.69 -7.67
CA GLY A 115 -1.99 6.96 -6.75
C GLY A 115 -1.90 5.45 -6.91
N GLY A 116 -2.89 4.80 -6.33
CA GLY A 116 -3.09 3.38 -6.50
C GLY A 116 -4.47 2.95 -6.03
N VAL A 117 -4.96 1.89 -6.64
CA VAL A 117 -6.29 1.35 -6.39
C VAL A 117 -6.28 -0.17 -6.49
N GLU A 118 -7.10 -0.80 -5.66
CA GLU A 118 -7.35 -2.23 -5.74
C GLU A 118 -8.80 -2.53 -5.35
N SER A 119 -9.41 -3.50 -6.03
CA SER A 119 -10.70 -4.09 -5.66
C SER A 119 -10.59 -5.61 -5.68
N ILE A 120 -9.99 -6.17 -4.62
CA ILE A 120 -9.82 -7.62 -4.48
C ILE A 120 -11.17 -8.33 -4.43
N SER A 121 -12.16 -7.70 -3.81
CA SER A 121 -13.52 -8.23 -3.75
C SER A 121 -14.10 -8.60 -5.10
N MET A 122 -13.84 -7.79 -6.12
CA MET A 122 -14.47 -7.94 -7.44
C MET A 122 -13.55 -8.59 -8.48
N VAL A 123 -12.23 -8.63 -8.24
CA VAL A 123 -11.25 -9.15 -9.20
C VAL A 123 -10.87 -10.60 -8.91
N GLN A 124 -10.82 -11.02 -7.66
CA GLN A 124 -10.34 -12.34 -7.28
C GLN A 124 -11.10 -13.56 -7.83
N PRO A 125 -12.43 -13.58 -7.91
CA PRO A 125 -13.14 -14.71 -8.53
C PRO A 125 -13.69 -14.34 -9.91
N PRO A 126 -13.41 -15.09 -10.95
CA PRO A 126 -12.35 -16.05 -11.23
C PRO A 126 -11.30 -15.48 -12.18
N VAL A 127 -10.23 -14.92 -11.65
CA VAL A 127 -9.11 -14.50 -12.50
C VAL A 127 -8.52 -15.73 -13.18
N ARG A 128 -8.50 -15.73 -14.51
CA ARG A 128 -7.87 -16.79 -15.32
C ARG A 128 -6.36 -16.54 -15.35
N HIS A 129 -5.63 -17.19 -14.44
CA HIS A 129 -4.18 -17.21 -14.52
C HIS A 129 -3.74 -18.18 -15.61
N SER A 130 -3.09 -17.65 -16.64
CA SER A 130 -2.34 -18.45 -17.58
C SER A 130 -0.93 -18.69 -17.04
N ARG A 131 -0.49 -19.96 -17.03
CA ARG A 131 0.89 -20.31 -16.70
C ARG A 131 1.64 -20.60 -17.99
N GLU A 132 2.78 -19.94 -18.15
CA GLU A 132 3.63 -20.14 -19.32
C GLU A 132 4.45 -21.44 -19.14
N ALA A 133 4.44 -22.33 -20.15
CA ALA A 133 4.95 -23.69 -20.04
C ALA A 133 6.46 -23.75 -19.74
N TRP A 134 7.26 -22.86 -20.33
CA TRP A 134 8.70 -22.83 -20.06
C TRP A 134 8.99 -22.41 -18.62
N ILE A 135 8.27 -21.39 -18.11
CA ILE A 135 8.41 -20.93 -16.71
C ILE A 135 7.99 -22.05 -15.76
N GLU A 136 6.89 -22.73 -16.05
CA GLU A 136 6.39 -23.82 -15.22
C GLU A 136 7.39 -25.00 -15.15
N ALA A 137 8.12 -25.24 -16.24
CA ALA A 137 9.15 -26.28 -16.30
C ALA A 137 10.49 -25.87 -15.63
N HIS A 138 10.86 -24.59 -15.65
CA HIS A 138 12.22 -24.15 -15.25
C HIS A 138 12.25 -23.27 -13.98
N LYS A 139 11.16 -22.58 -13.67
CA LYS A 139 11.04 -21.68 -12.51
C LYS A 139 9.61 -21.67 -11.95
N PRO A 140 9.05 -22.86 -11.59
CA PRO A 140 7.66 -22.97 -11.15
C PRO A 140 7.34 -22.13 -9.92
N ASP A 141 8.34 -21.82 -9.10
CA ASP A 141 8.22 -21.01 -7.89
C ASP A 141 7.64 -19.60 -8.15
N LEU A 142 7.76 -19.10 -9.41
CA LEU A 142 7.14 -17.83 -9.81
C LEU A 142 5.61 -17.86 -9.63
N TYR A 143 5.01 -19.03 -9.70
CA TYR A 143 3.56 -19.24 -9.59
C TYR A 143 3.10 -19.71 -8.20
N MET A 144 4.00 -19.72 -7.21
CA MET A 144 3.64 -20.00 -5.83
C MET A 144 2.66 -18.98 -5.29
N THR A 145 1.75 -19.43 -4.44
CA THR A 145 0.89 -18.51 -3.69
C THR A 145 1.71 -17.74 -2.64
N MET A 146 1.30 -16.52 -2.35
CA MET A 146 2.05 -15.67 -1.40
C MET A 146 2.12 -16.29 -0.01
N ILE A 147 1.10 -17.04 0.39
CA ILE A 147 1.08 -17.74 1.68
C ILE A 147 2.10 -18.89 1.72
N GLU A 148 2.34 -19.58 0.59
CA GLU A 148 3.40 -20.60 0.49
C GLU A 148 4.77 -19.98 0.69
N THR A 149 5.04 -18.88 0.02
CA THR A 149 6.32 -18.17 0.16
C THR A 149 6.55 -17.66 1.58
N ALA A 150 5.49 -17.25 2.28
CA ALA A 150 5.56 -16.79 3.67
C ALA A 150 5.87 -17.93 4.65
N ASP A 151 5.31 -19.13 4.44
CA ASP A 151 5.65 -20.34 5.21
C ASP A 151 7.12 -20.74 4.97
N ILE A 152 7.58 -20.66 3.69
CA ILE A 152 8.99 -20.93 3.34
C ILE A 152 9.93 -19.96 4.05
N VAL A 153 9.63 -18.66 4.07
CA VAL A 153 10.41 -17.64 4.80
C VAL A 153 10.45 -17.96 6.29
N ALA A 154 9.29 -18.28 6.90
CA ALA A 154 9.23 -18.63 8.31
C ALA A 154 10.12 -19.83 8.62
N LYS A 155 10.03 -20.90 7.85
CA LYS A 155 10.80 -22.11 8.02
C LYS A 155 12.29 -21.93 7.73
N ARG A 156 12.64 -21.29 6.62
CA ARG A 156 14.02 -21.13 6.14
C ARG A 156 14.84 -20.24 7.08
N TYR A 157 14.23 -19.21 7.62
CA TYR A 157 14.91 -18.23 8.48
C TYR A 157 14.57 -18.38 9.97
N GLY A 158 13.87 -19.44 10.36
CA GLY A 158 13.60 -19.76 11.76
C GLY A 158 12.69 -18.77 12.48
N ILE A 159 11.76 -18.13 11.77
CA ILE A 159 10.81 -17.19 12.37
C ILE A 159 9.68 -17.99 13.03
N SER A 160 9.67 -18.05 14.35
CA SER A 160 8.71 -18.85 15.09
C SER A 160 7.27 -18.35 14.93
N ARG A 161 6.30 -19.23 15.15
CA ARG A 161 4.88 -18.88 15.19
C ARG A 161 4.58 -17.84 16.28
N ASP A 162 5.18 -17.99 17.46
CA ASP A 162 4.98 -17.06 18.58
C ASP A 162 5.45 -15.65 18.25
N ALA A 163 6.60 -15.50 17.58
CA ALA A 163 7.10 -14.20 17.13
C ALA A 163 6.15 -13.57 16.09
N GLN A 164 5.61 -14.37 15.19
CA GLN A 164 4.66 -13.91 14.18
C GLN A 164 3.34 -13.46 14.81
N ASP A 165 2.80 -14.20 15.76
CA ASP A 165 1.57 -13.84 16.46
C ASP A 165 1.78 -12.61 17.37
N ALA A 166 2.96 -12.44 17.99
CA ALA A 166 3.30 -11.23 18.72
C ALA A 166 3.33 -9.98 17.83
N LEU A 167 3.90 -10.08 16.62
CA LEU A 167 3.84 -8.97 15.65
C LEU A 167 2.41 -8.70 15.19
N GLY A 168 1.60 -9.75 14.93
CA GLY A 168 0.20 -9.62 14.59
C GLY A 168 -0.59 -8.86 15.66
N LEU A 169 -0.38 -9.21 16.93
CA LEU A 169 -0.97 -8.49 18.06
C LEU A 169 -0.52 -7.03 18.12
N GLN A 170 0.80 -6.77 17.99
CA GLN A 170 1.35 -5.42 17.98
C GLN A 170 0.72 -4.57 16.88
N SER A 171 0.58 -5.10 15.66
CA SER A 171 -0.06 -4.40 14.55
C SER A 171 -1.51 -4.04 14.86
N GLN A 172 -2.29 -4.97 15.42
CA GLN A 172 -3.68 -4.72 15.84
C GLN A 172 -3.77 -3.65 16.93
N GLN A 173 -2.94 -3.72 17.94
CA GLN A 173 -2.93 -2.76 19.05
C GLN A 173 -2.52 -1.36 18.61
N ARG A 174 -1.45 -1.25 17.81
CA ARG A 174 -0.97 0.04 17.26
C ARG A 174 -2.04 0.67 16.38
N THR A 175 -2.69 -0.11 15.51
CA THR A 175 -3.77 0.39 14.66
C THR A 175 -4.98 0.84 15.47
N ALA A 176 -5.39 0.07 16.48
CA ALA A 176 -6.50 0.44 17.35
C ALA A 176 -6.21 1.77 18.07
N ALA A 177 -5.03 1.91 18.68
CA ALA A 177 -4.62 3.13 19.36
C ALA A 177 -4.52 4.32 18.40
N ALA A 178 -4.02 4.12 17.18
CA ALA A 178 -3.94 5.15 16.16
C ALA A 178 -5.33 5.62 15.69
N GLN A 179 -6.25 4.67 15.49
CA GLN A 179 -7.64 4.98 15.14
C GLN A 179 -8.37 5.73 16.26
N GLU A 180 -8.16 5.35 17.51
CA GLU A 180 -8.75 6.04 18.66
C GLU A 180 -8.20 7.45 18.84
N ALA A 181 -6.90 7.63 18.57
CA ALA A 181 -6.22 8.93 18.62
C ALA A 181 -6.43 9.80 17.37
N GLY A 182 -7.24 9.38 16.39
CA GLY A 182 -7.52 10.13 15.17
C GLY A 182 -6.32 10.30 14.23
N ARG A 183 -5.32 9.39 14.29
CA ARG A 183 -4.08 9.50 13.49
C ARG A 183 -4.30 9.39 11.99
N PHE A 184 -5.40 8.76 11.58
CA PHE A 184 -5.75 8.57 10.17
C PHE A 184 -6.76 9.59 9.64
N ASP A 185 -7.31 10.48 10.49
CA ASP A 185 -8.42 11.37 10.11
C ASP A 185 -8.03 12.37 9.02
N GLN A 186 -6.77 12.84 9.03
CA GLN A 186 -6.28 13.77 8.02
C GLN A 186 -6.09 13.14 6.64
N GLU A 187 -5.88 11.84 6.55
CA GLU A 187 -5.65 11.14 5.28
C GLU A 187 -6.90 10.47 4.72
N ILE A 188 -7.81 9.99 5.59
CA ILE A 188 -9.04 9.31 5.18
C ILE A 188 -10.07 10.32 4.65
N VAL A 189 -10.67 9.98 3.52
CA VAL A 189 -11.82 10.67 2.94
C VAL A 189 -13.02 9.77 3.08
N PRO A 190 -14.02 10.11 3.93
CA PRO A 190 -15.25 9.33 4.05
C PRO A 190 -15.93 9.18 2.69
N ILE A 191 -16.50 8.01 2.44
CA ILE A 191 -17.17 7.70 1.17
C ILE A 191 -18.46 6.95 1.42
N THR A 192 -19.51 7.31 0.70
CA THR A 192 -20.78 6.58 0.68
C THR A 192 -20.83 5.71 -0.55
N VAL A 193 -21.09 4.42 -0.36
CA VAL A 193 -21.16 3.40 -1.40
C VAL A 193 -22.31 2.44 -1.16
N THR A 194 -22.70 1.72 -2.20
CA THR A 194 -23.59 0.56 -2.07
C THR A 194 -22.76 -0.69 -1.80
N MET A 195 -23.11 -1.46 -0.76
CA MET A 195 -22.51 -2.76 -0.47
C MET A 195 -23.52 -3.89 -0.59
N ALA A 196 -23.08 -5.05 -1.03
CA ALA A 196 -23.88 -6.28 -0.98
C ALA A 196 -23.81 -6.87 0.45
N ARG A 197 -24.96 -7.05 1.07
CA ARG A 197 -25.09 -7.64 2.41
C ARG A 197 -25.88 -8.95 2.33
N LYS A 198 -25.21 -10.03 2.72
CA LYS A 198 -25.85 -11.35 2.79
C LYS A 198 -26.46 -11.56 4.18
N ASP A 199 -27.76 -11.81 4.22
CA ASP A 199 -28.42 -12.25 5.43
C ASP A 199 -27.87 -13.63 5.85
N LYS A 200 -27.58 -13.80 7.13
CA LYS A 200 -26.95 -15.03 7.65
C LYS A 200 -27.93 -16.19 7.80
N GLU A 201 -29.21 -15.89 7.99
CA GLU A 201 -30.26 -16.90 8.23
C GLU A 201 -30.91 -17.33 6.93
N THR A 202 -31.29 -16.36 6.09
CA THR A 202 -32.02 -16.63 4.84
C THR A 202 -31.06 -16.86 3.66
N GLY A 203 -29.83 -16.37 3.73
CA GLY A 203 -28.88 -16.38 2.62
C GLY A 203 -29.19 -15.35 1.55
N GLU A 204 -30.24 -14.55 1.69
CA GLU A 204 -30.64 -13.50 0.74
C GLU A 204 -29.59 -12.39 0.69
N VAL A 205 -29.32 -11.89 -0.51
CA VAL A 205 -28.40 -10.76 -0.73
C VAL A 205 -29.20 -9.51 -1.03
N SER A 206 -28.97 -8.46 -0.25
CA SER A 206 -29.55 -7.13 -0.43
C SER A 206 -28.46 -6.09 -0.64
N GLU A 207 -28.76 -5.01 -1.36
CA GLU A 207 -27.88 -3.87 -1.51
C GLU A 207 -28.25 -2.81 -0.46
N VAL A 208 -27.21 -2.31 0.24
CA VAL A 208 -27.36 -1.34 1.32
C VAL A 208 -26.41 -0.17 1.10
N GLU A 209 -26.93 1.05 1.15
CA GLU A 209 -26.10 2.25 1.16
C GLU A 209 -25.37 2.36 2.51
N THR A 210 -24.06 2.58 2.46
CA THR A 210 -23.19 2.62 3.63
C THR A 210 -22.17 3.73 3.50
N THR A 211 -22.00 4.54 4.55
CA THR A 211 -20.92 5.52 4.64
C THR A 211 -19.80 4.97 5.50
N ILE A 212 -18.57 4.97 4.96
CA ILE A 212 -17.39 4.49 5.65
C ILE A 212 -16.43 5.64 5.86
N SER A 213 -15.94 5.77 7.09
CA SER A 213 -14.96 6.79 7.51
C SER A 213 -13.75 6.22 8.25
N ARG A 214 -13.65 4.88 8.36
CA ARG A 214 -12.62 4.18 9.14
C ARG A 214 -12.24 2.88 8.46
N ASP A 215 -10.96 2.48 8.58
CA ASP A 215 -10.47 1.19 8.10
C ASP A 215 -11.19 0.04 8.83
N GLU A 216 -11.67 -0.95 8.08
CA GLU A 216 -12.53 -2.03 8.59
C GLU A 216 -11.75 -3.29 9.03
N CYS A 217 -10.46 -3.39 8.71
CA CYS A 217 -9.70 -4.62 8.94
C CYS A 217 -9.23 -4.79 10.37
N ASN A 218 -9.07 -3.69 11.14
CA ASN A 218 -8.61 -3.73 12.52
C ASN A 218 -9.56 -4.49 13.44
N ARG A 219 -8.99 -5.25 14.37
CA ARG A 219 -9.67 -6.02 15.41
C ARG A 219 -9.11 -5.63 16.78
N PRO A 220 -9.62 -4.56 17.40
CA PRO A 220 -9.06 -3.99 18.63
C PRO A 220 -9.12 -4.93 19.85
N THR A 221 -9.97 -5.95 19.81
CA THR A 221 -10.12 -6.95 20.88
C THR A 221 -9.24 -8.18 20.69
N THR A 222 -8.28 -8.14 19.75
CA THR A 222 -7.34 -9.25 19.52
C THR A 222 -6.46 -9.48 20.76
N THR A 223 -6.33 -10.74 21.18
CA THR A 223 -5.42 -11.17 22.25
C THR A 223 -4.37 -12.15 21.71
N LEU A 224 -3.26 -12.31 22.41
CA LEU A 224 -2.22 -13.25 22.00
C LEU A 224 -2.73 -14.69 22.02
N GLU A 225 -3.47 -15.06 23.06
CA GLU A 225 -4.09 -16.38 23.19
C GLU A 225 -5.04 -16.67 22.04
N GLY A 226 -5.83 -15.67 21.64
CA GLY A 226 -6.75 -15.79 20.49
C GLY A 226 -6.01 -16.00 19.17
N LEU A 227 -4.83 -15.38 18.98
CA LEU A 227 -3.99 -15.59 17.80
C LEU A 227 -3.35 -16.99 17.82
N GLN A 228 -2.83 -17.44 18.96
CA GLN A 228 -2.20 -18.76 19.12
C GLN A 228 -3.17 -19.92 18.88
N MET A 229 -4.47 -19.71 19.13
CA MET A 229 -5.51 -20.72 18.85
C MET A 229 -5.88 -20.85 17.37
N LEU A 230 -5.43 -19.92 16.51
CA LEU A 230 -5.72 -20.00 15.07
C LEU A 230 -4.91 -21.13 14.43
N GLU A 231 -5.60 -21.97 13.66
CA GLU A 231 -4.92 -23.00 12.88
C GLU A 231 -4.20 -22.38 11.67
N PRO A 232 -3.01 -22.88 11.32
CA PRO A 232 -2.33 -22.48 10.09
C PRO A 232 -3.17 -22.82 8.85
N VAL A 233 -3.22 -21.90 7.89
CA VAL A 233 -4.11 -22.01 6.71
C VAL A 233 -3.77 -23.20 5.82
N ARG A 234 -2.50 -23.62 5.80
CA ARG A 234 -1.99 -24.68 4.91
C ARG A 234 -1.68 -26.00 5.62
N GLY A 235 -2.10 -26.18 6.86
CA GLY A 235 -1.90 -27.40 7.65
C GLY A 235 -1.10 -27.15 8.93
N LEU A 236 -1.22 -28.07 9.88
CA LEU A 236 -0.72 -27.91 11.25
C LEU A 236 0.81 -27.81 11.38
N ASP A 237 1.55 -28.21 10.36
CA ASP A 237 3.01 -28.13 10.27
C ASP A 237 3.51 -26.79 9.68
N GLN A 238 2.62 -25.87 9.41
CA GLN A 238 2.88 -24.55 8.83
C GLN A 238 2.74 -23.44 9.88
N PHE A 239 3.02 -22.18 9.46
CA PHE A 239 3.15 -21.05 10.35
C PHE A 239 2.07 -19.98 10.16
N ILE A 240 1.59 -19.82 8.92
CA ILE A 240 0.78 -18.67 8.54
C ILE A 240 -0.69 -18.89 8.86
N THR A 241 -1.27 -17.94 9.60
CA THR A 241 -2.68 -17.92 10.00
C THR A 241 -3.38 -16.64 9.54
N ALA A 242 -4.69 -16.59 9.72
CA ALA A 242 -5.46 -15.36 9.48
C ALA A 242 -5.10 -14.20 10.46
N GLY A 243 -4.33 -14.49 11.52
CA GLY A 243 -3.93 -13.50 12.52
C GLY A 243 -2.55 -12.89 12.30
N ASN A 244 -1.68 -13.55 11.51
CA ASN A 244 -0.32 -13.12 11.24
C ASN A 244 -0.04 -12.84 9.75
N ALA A 245 -1.11 -12.73 8.95
CA ALA A 245 -1.10 -12.34 7.55
C ALA A 245 -1.91 -11.04 7.33
N SER A 246 -1.53 -10.24 6.33
CA SER A 246 -2.30 -9.08 5.93
C SER A 246 -3.69 -9.46 5.44
N GLN A 247 -4.66 -8.56 5.65
CA GLN A 247 -6.02 -8.78 5.17
C GLN A 247 -6.13 -8.40 3.69
N LEU A 248 -6.67 -9.31 2.86
CA LEU A 248 -7.11 -8.99 1.51
C LEU A 248 -8.14 -7.87 1.56
N SER A 249 -7.93 -6.81 0.77
CA SER A 249 -8.64 -5.56 0.99
C SER A 249 -8.87 -4.78 -0.30
N ASP A 250 -9.81 -3.85 -0.23
CA ASP A 250 -10.20 -2.91 -1.28
C ASP A 250 -9.91 -1.47 -0.83
N GLY A 251 -9.53 -0.60 -1.75
CA GLY A 251 -9.30 0.80 -1.45
C GLY A 251 -8.50 1.54 -2.51
N ALA A 252 -8.37 2.85 -2.33
CA ALA A 252 -7.58 3.72 -3.19
C ALA A 252 -6.89 4.83 -2.38
N ALA A 253 -5.72 5.28 -2.88
CA ALA A 253 -4.99 6.43 -2.36
C ALA A 253 -4.44 7.27 -3.52
N ALA A 254 -4.35 8.58 -3.33
CA ALA A 254 -3.81 9.51 -4.30
C ALA A 254 -2.96 10.58 -3.61
N LEU A 255 -1.93 11.04 -4.33
CA LEU A 255 -1.09 12.17 -3.94
C LEU A 255 -0.93 13.10 -5.13
N VAL A 256 -0.85 14.40 -4.86
CA VAL A 256 -0.41 15.38 -5.86
C VAL A 256 1.06 15.68 -5.61
N MET A 257 1.87 15.47 -6.65
CA MET A 257 3.28 15.82 -6.67
C MET A 257 3.50 17.01 -7.60
N MET A 258 4.44 17.89 -7.23
CA MET A 258 4.73 19.11 -7.99
C MET A 258 6.23 19.38 -8.07
N ASP A 259 6.62 20.18 -9.06
CA ASP A 259 7.92 20.84 -9.04
C ASP A 259 7.99 21.82 -7.86
N ALA A 260 9.08 21.79 -7.10
CA ALA A 260 9.23 22.57 -5.88
C ALA A 260 9.16 24.09 -6.13
N LYS A 261 9.70 24.57 -7.26
CA LYS A 261 9.63 25.99 -7.64
C LYS A 261 8.21 26.41 -8.02
N GLU A 262 7.49 25.49 -8.69
CA GLU A 262 6.09 25.75 -9.03
C GLU A 262 5.21 25.75 -7.76
N ALA A 263 5.45 24.85 -6.80
CA ALA A 263 4.78 24.86 -5.51
C ALA A 263 5.06 26.17 -4.74
N GLU A 264 6.32 26.62 -4.69
CA GLU A 264 6.71 27.89 -4.08
C GLU A 264 6.04 29.09 -4.77
N ARG A 265 6.02 29.10 -6.12
CA ARG A 265 5.35 30.16 -6.91
C ARG A 265 3.85 30.27 -6.59
N LEU A 266 3.20 29.15 -6.30
CA LEU A 266 1.79 29.07 -5.94
C LEU A 266 1.54 29.30 -4.43
N GLY A 267 2.60 29.49 -3.62
CA GLY A 267 2.48 29.66 -2.17
C GLY A 267 2.04 28.41 -1.43
N LEU A 268 2.29 27.22 -1.96
CA LEU A 268 1.94 25.96 -1.34
C LEU A 268 3.01 25.53 -0.34
N THR A 269 2.57 24.86 0.73
CA THR A 269 3.46 24.23 1.72
C THR A 269 3.52 22.75 1.44
N PRO A 270 4.64 22.22 0.90
CA PRO A 270 4.78 20.79 0.68
C PRO A 270 4.83 19.99 2.00
N LEU A 271 4.33 18.77 1.96
CA LEU A 271 4.38 17.81 3.07
C LEU A 271 5.77 17.14 3.16
N GLY A 272 6.47 17.07 2.03
CA GLY A 272 7.79 16.47 1.94
C GLY A 272 8.25 16.33 0.49
N ALA A 273 9.41 15.71 0.27
CA ALA A 273 9.99 15.52 -1.04
C ALA A 273 10.41 14.06 -1.28
N PHE A 274 10.29 13.63 -2.55
CA PHE A 274 10.87 12.36 -2.99
C PHE A 274 12.39 12.47 -3.11
N ARG A 275 13.14 11.54 -2.51
CA ARG A 275 14.61 11.51 -2.56
C ARG A 275 15.14 10.41 -3.45
N GLY A 276 14.49 9.27 -3.51
CA GLY A 276 14.96 8.18 -4.33
C GLY A 276 14.11 6.92 -4.25
N PHE A 277 14.37 6.02 -5.19
CA PHE A 277 13.68 4.73 -5.29
C PHE A 277 14.64 3.64 -5.74
N ALA A 278 14.49 2.45 -5.20
CA ALA A 278 15.21 1.27 -5.66
C ALA A 278 14.32 0.03 -5.65
N VAL A 279 14.60 -0.86 -6.58
CA VAL A 279 14.01 -2.20 -6.65
C VAL A 279 15.11 -3.25 -6.73
N ALA A 280 14.80 -4.45 -6.28
CA ALA A 280 15.67 -5.60 -6.41
C ALA A 280 14.85 -6.86 -6.66
N GLY A 281 15.39 -7.82 -7.43
CA GLY A 281 14.86 -9.17 -7.54
C GLY A 281 15.48 -10.08 -6.49
N CYS A 282 14.74 -11.13 -6.11
CA CYS A 282 15.17 -12.26 -5.31
C CYS A 282 14.48 -13.54 -5.81
N GLU A 283 14.75 -14.68 -5.19
CA GLU A 283 14.08 -15.91 -5.55
C GLU A 283 12.56 -15.82 -5.28
N PRO A 284 11.73 -16.28 -6.21
CA PRO A 284 10.28 -16.16 -6.08
C PRO A 284 9.70 -16.88 -4.86
N ASP A 285 10.27 -18.02 -4.46
CA ASP A 285 9.82 -18.83 -3.32
C ASP A 285 10.03 -18.12 -1.96
N GLU A 286 10.87 -17.09 -1.92
CA GLU A 286 11.12 -16.26 -0.75
C GLU A 286 10.86 -14.76 -1.01
N MET A 287 9.87 -14.45 -1.86
CA MET A 287 9.56 -13.07 -2.25
C MET A 287 9.47 -12.10 -1.08
N GLY A 288 9.08 -12.58 0.10
CA GLY A 288 8.93 -11.79 1.31
C GLY A 288 10.19 -11.03 1.73
N ILE A 289 11.39 -11.54 1.41
CA ILE A 289 12.66 -10.93 1.81
C ILE A 289 13.15 -9.83 0.85
N GLY A 290 12.40 -9.53 -0.22
CA GLY A 290 12.77 -8.51 -1.20
C GLY A 290 13.26 -7.17 -0.65
N PRO A 291 12.69 -6.62 0.45
CA PRO A 291 13.20 -5.41 1.11
C PRO A 291 14.66 -5.48 1.54
N VAL A 292 15.17 -6.64 1.95
CA VAL A 292 16.58 -6.84 2.37
C VAL A 292 17.56 -6.52 1.25
N PHE A 293 17.14 -6.63 0.00
CA PHE A 293 17.95 -6.28 -1.17
C PHE A 293 17.68 -4.87 -1.70
N ALA A 294 16.43 -4.41 -1.65
CA ALA A 294 16.03 -3.09 -2.17
C ALA A 294 16.49 -1.95 -1.27
N VAL A 295 16.32 -2.09 0.05
CA VAL A 295 16.67 -1.03 1.03
C VAL A 295 18.15 -0.70 1.03
N PRO A 296 19.11 -1.65 1.15
CA PRO A 296 20.53 -1.30 1.12
C PRO A 296 20.95 -0.65 -0.21
N ARG A 297 20.34 -1.07 -1.34
CA ARG A 297 20.58 -0.45 -2.65
C ARG A 297 20.12 1.01 -2.67
N LEU A 298 18.95 1.30 -2.09
CA LEU A 298 18.42 2.66 -1.99
C LEU A 298 19.34 3.52 -1.12
N LEU A 299 19.61 3.10 0.12
CA LEU A 299 20.37 3.86 1.09
C LEU A 299 21.79 4.15 0.59
N LYS A 300 22.46 3.15 -0.01
CA LYS A 300 23.78 3.34 -0.64
C LYS A 300 23.75 4.41 -1.73
N ARG A 301 22.74 4.44 -2.60
CA ARG A 301 22.59 5.45 -3.67
C ARG A 301 22.38 6.85 -3.12
N GLN A 302 21.70 6.94 -1.97
CA GLN A 302 21.37 8.22 -1.33
C GLN A 302 22.44 8.69 -0.33
N GLY A 303 23.45 7.87 -0.05
CA GLY A 303 24.53 8.19 0.89
C GLY A 303 24.09 8.27 2.34
N VAL A 304 23.05 7.51 2.72
CA VAL A 304 22.49 7.44 4.08
C VAL A 304 22.53 5.99 4.59
N THR A 305 22.40 5.84 5.91
CA THR A 305 22.37 4.55 6.60
C THR A 305 20.99 4.29 7.21
N VAL A 306 20.77 3.10 7.74
CA VAL A 306 19.51 2.77 8.46
C VAL A 306 19.30 3.69 9.67
N ASN A 307 20.40 4.07 10.34
CA ASN A 307 20.35 4.94 11.53
C ASN A 307 20.01 6.41 11.23
N ASP A 308 20.05 6.82 9.97
CA ASP A 308 19.67 8.18 9.54
C ASP A 308 18.17 8.30 9.27
N ILE A 309 17.43 7.18 9.32
CA ILE A 309 16.01 7.13 9.03
C ILE A 309 15.19 7.25 10.31
N ASP A 310 14.34 8.26 10.38
CA ASP A 310 13.52 8.57 11.56
C ASP A 310 12.20 7.77 11.60
N LEU A 311 11.69 7.32 10.44
CA LEU A 311 10.41 6.62 10.35
C LEU A 311 10.40 5.60 9.20
N TRP A 312 9.92 4.39 9.50
CA TRP A 312 9.81 3.30 8.55
C TRP A 312 8.36 2.85 8.38
N GLU A 313 7.95 2.75 7.12
CA GLU A 313 6.74 2.04 6.70
C GLU A 313 7.18 0.77 5.95
N LEU A 314 7.24 -0.35 6.65
CA LEU A 314 7.54 -1.68 6.12
C LEU A 314 6.22 -2.45 5.97
N ASN A 315 5.81 -2.74 4.74
CA ASN A 315 4.56 -3.46 4.50
C ASN A 315 4.57 -4.84 5.16
N GLU A 316 3.57 -5.09 6.01
CA GLU A 316 3.35 -6.37 6.68
C GLU A 316 2.47 -7.27 5.80
N ALA A 317 2.99 -7.75 4.67
CA ALA A 317 2.24 -8.74 3.89
C ALA A 317 2.00 -10.01 4.70
N PHE A 318 3.03 -10.43 5.45
CA PHE A 318 3.01 -11.51 6.46
C PHE A 318 3.95 -11.15 7.61
N ALA A 319 3.63 -11.59 8.80
CA ALA A 319 4.49 -11.35 9.97
C ALA A 319 5.87 -11.99 9.81
N SER A 320 5.97 -13.17 9.19
CA SER A 320 7.24 -13.87 8.95
C SER A 320 8.22 -12.99 8.15
N GLN A 321 7.77 -12.41 7.04
CA GLN A 321 8.64 -11.56 6.21
C GLN A 321 8.94 -10.21 6.85
N ALA A 322 7.96 -9.61 7.55
CA ALA A 322 8.15 -8.31 8.19
C ALA A 322 9.21 -8.40 9.31
N LEU A 323 9.12 -9.43 10.15
CA LEU A 323 10.12 -9.71 11.19
C LEU A 323 11.51 -9.91 10.58
N TYR A 324 11.62 -10.81 9.60
CA TYR A 324 12.91 -11.08 8.97
C TYR A 324 13.53 -9.83 8.34
N CYS A 325 12.74 -9.06 7.60
CA CYS A 325 13.24 -7.83 6.96
C CYS A 325 13.65 -6.79 7.98
N ARG A 326 12.81 -6.53 8.99
CA ARG A 326 13.10 -5.57 10.06
C ARG A 326 14.42 -5.91 10.78
N ASP A 327 14.54 -7.17 11.24
CA ASP A 327 15.65 -7.61 12.06
C ASP A 327 16.95 -7.71 11.23
N THR A 328 16.88 -8.20 9.99
CA THR A 328 18.05 -8.28 9.09
C THR A 328 18.57 -6.89 8.68
N LEU A 329 17.68 -5.92 8.49
CA LEU A 329 18.05 -4.55 8.16
C LEU A 329 18.48 -3.73 9.38
N GLY A 330 18.25 -4.23 10.59
CA GLY A 330 18.53 -3.50 11.84
C GLY A 330 17.58 -2.32 12.07
N ILE A 331 16.33 -2.42 11.60
CA ILE A 331 15.34 -1.37 11.78
C ILE A 331 14.77 -1.45 13.21
N ASP A 332 14.83 -0.33 13.93
CA ASP A 332 14.25 -0.23 15.27
C ASP A 332 12.72 -0.37 15.19
N ASN A 333 12.17 -1.26 16.03
CA ASN A 333 10.74 -1.50 16.13
C ASN A 333 9.92 -0.26 16.53
N ASP A 334 10.52 0.66 17.29
CA ASP A 334 9.81 1.83 17.82
C ASP A 334 9.60 2.94 16.79
N ILE A 335 10.32 2.87 15.67
CA ILE A 335 10.16 3.79 14.53
C ILE A 335 9.62 3.07 13.27
N CYS A 336 9.22 1.80 13.40
CA CYS A 336 8.69 0.99 12.30
C CYS A 336 7.19 0.74 12.49
N ASN A 337 6.38 1.06 11.48
CA ASN A 337 4.92 0.84 11.48
C ASN A 337 4.27 1.34 12.79
N VAL A 338 4.57 2.55 13.16
CA VAL A 338 4.24 3.11 14.50
C VAL A 338 2.73 3.21 14.76
N ASN A 339 1.93 3.23 13.72
CA ASN A 339 0.47 3.20 13.77
C ASN A 339 -0.13 1.86 13.29
N GLY A 340 0.68 0.80 13.34
CA GLY A 340 0.32 -0.52 12.81
C GLY A 340 0.56 -0.63 11.31
N GLY A 341 0.46 -1.85 10.79
CA GLY A 341 0.72 -2.16 9.39
C GLY A 341 -0.40 -2.99 8.75
N SER A 342 -0.11 -3.57 7.61
CA SER A 342 -1.12 -4.21 6.74
C SER A 342 -1.82 -5.44 7.35
N ILE A 343 -1.25 -6.06 8.38
CA ILE A 343 -1.93 -7.13 9.13
C ILE A 343 -3.22 -6.60 9.77
N ALA A 344 -3.19 -5.35 10.27
CA ALA A 344 -4.32 -4.74 10.94
C ALA A 344 -5.07 -3.71 10.07
N VAL A 345 -4.34 -2.90 9.30
CA VAL A 345 -4.96 -1.87 8.44
C VAL A 345 -5.55 -2.46 7.16
N GLY A 346 -4.90 -3.49 6.60
CA GLY A 346 -5.26 -4.11 5.32
C GLY A 346 -4.24 -3.83 4.21
N HIS A 347 -4.30 -4.63 3.13
CA HIS A 347 -3.35 -4.59 2.03
C HIS A 347 -4.03 -4.60 0.64
N PRO A 348 -4.65 -3.49 0.21
CA PRO A 348 -5.06 -3.33 -1.18
C PRO A 348 -3.80 -3.12 -2.03
N PHE A 349 -3.38 -4.09 -2.82
CA PHE A 349 -2.02 -4.17 -3.41
C PHE A 349 -1.59 -2.89 -4.14
N GLY A 350 -2.38 -2.44 -5.10
CA GLY A 350 -2.08 -1.22 -5.86
C GLY A 350 -2.09 0.06 -5.03
N MET A 351 -2.96 0.13 -4.01
CA MET A 351 -3.09 1.28 -3.12
C MET A 351 -1.93 1.39 -2.13
N THR A 352 -1.44 0.27 -1.62
CA THR A 352 -0.62 0.20 -0.39
C THR A 352 0.59 1.14 -0.43
N GLY A 353 1.37 1.16 -1.52
CA GLY A 353 2.55 2.03 -1.59
C GLY A 353 2.23 3.52 -1.58
N ALA A 354 1.14 3.93 -2.24
CA ALA A 354 0.67 5.31 -2.21
C ALA A 354 0.13 5.70 -0.83
N ARG A 355 -0.65 4.80 -0.19
CA ARG A 355 -1.15 4.98 1.17
C ARG A 355 -0.02 5.14 2.19
N MET A 356 0.98 4.24 2.16
CA MET A 356 2.12 4.28 3.06
C MET A 356 2.94 5.56 2.86
N THR A 357 3.09 6.03 1.61
CA THR A 357 3.76 7.31 1.34
C THR A 357 2.99 8.49 1.94
N GLY A 358 1.67 8.54 1.76
CA GLY A 358 0.84 9.59 2.36
C GLY A 358 0.88 9.57 3.89
N HIS A 359 0.78 8.37 4.49
CA HIS A 359 0.87 8.18 5.93
C HIS A 359 2.25 8.58 6.49
N LEU A 360 3.32 8.22 5.79
CA LEU A 360 4.68 8.62 6.15
C LEU A 360 4.82 10.14 6.23
N MET A 361 4.20 10.89 5.31
CA MET A 361 4.21 12.37 5.34
C MET A 361 3.48 12.92 6.56
N THR A 362 2.25 12.46 6.79
CA THR A 362 1.40 12.98 7.87
C THR A 362 1.92 12.60 9.25
N GLU A 363 2.26 11.35 9.47
CA GLU A 363 2.77 10.87 10.75
C GLU A 363 4.19 11.36 11.02
N GLY A 364 5.04 11.43 10.00
CA GLY A 364 6.39 11.95 10.11
C GLY A 364 6.40 13.42 10.50
N HIS A 365 5.57 14.25 9.87
CA HIS A 365 5.39 15.66 10.27
C HIS A 365 4.95 15.76 11.74
N ARG A 366 3.96 14.97 12.16
CA ARG A 366 3.48 14.96 13.55
C ARG A 366 4.58 14.59 14.55
N ARG A 367 5.51 13.72 14.18
CA ARG A 367 6.64 13.28 15.03
C ARG A 367 7.87 14.19 14.93
N GLY A 368 7.92 15.08 13.97
CA GLY A 368 9.12 15.88 13.66
C GLY A 368 10.23 15.07 12.97
N ALA A 369 9.87 13.94 12.37
CA ALA A 369 10.77 13.13 11.56
C ALA A 369 11.24 13.90 10.33
N LYS A 370 12.46 13.65 9.86
CA LYS A 370 13.07 14.31 8.69
C LYS A 370 13.26 13.39 7.50
N LEU A 371 13.60 12.14 7.76
CA LEU A 371 13.78 11.13 6.73
C LEU A 371 12.90 9.91 7.03
N GLY A 372 12.22 9.44 6.00
CA GLY A 372 11.41 8.23 6.10
C GLY A 372 11.54 7.32 4.91
N VAL A 373 11.36 6.03 5.13
CA VAL A 373 11.41 4.99 4.10
C VAL A 373 10.08 4.24 4.04
N VAL A 374 9.57 4.06 2.82
CA VAL A 374 8.50 3.11 2.50
C VAL A 374 9.11 1.92 1.78
N THR A 375 8.89 0.71 2.28
CA THR A 375 9.43 -0.51 1.65
C THR A 375 8.45 -1.67 1.72
N MET A 376 8.55 -2.58 0.75
CA MET A 376 7.68 -3.75 0.66
C MET A 376 8.24 -4.87 -0.17
N CYS A 377 7.85 -6.08 0.16
CA CYS A 377 8.01 -7.26 -0.67
C CYS A 377 7.01 -7.26 -1.84
N ILE A 378 7.30 -8.02 -2.87
CA ILE A 378 6.50 -8.02 -4.11
C ILE A 378 6.42 -9.46 -4.61
N GLY A 379 5.23 -9.90 -4.96
CA GLY A 379 5.00 -11.20 -5.58
C GLY A 379 5.91 -11.46 -6.78
N GLY A 380 6.31 -12.71 -6.97
CA GLY A 380 7.24 -13.12 -8.01
C GLY A 380 8.72 -12.87 -7.68
N GLY A 381 9.06 -12.57 -6.40
CA GLY A 381 10.45 -12.47 -5.95
C GLY A 381 11.08 -11.10 -6.21
N GLN A 382 10.54 -10.04 -5.62
CA GLN A 382 11.07 -8.69 -5.75
C GLN A 382 10.91 -7.90 -4.43
N GLY A 383 11.64 -6.79 -4.30
CA GLY A 383 11.45 -5.77 -3.28
C GLY A 383 11.53 -4.37 -3.85
N ALA A 384 10.86 -3.43 -3.19
CA ALA A 384 10.94 -2.01 -3.50
C ALA A 384 11.16 -1.19 -2.23
N ALA A 385 11.87 -0.07 -2.37
CA ALA A 385 12.07 0.91 -1.31
C ALA A 385 12.09 2.34 -1.88
N GLY A 386 11.40 3.27 -1.23
CA GLY A 386 11.39 4.70 -1.52
C GLY A 386 11.84 5.50 -0.32
N LEU A 387 12.73 6.47 -0.52
CA LEU A 387 13.21 7.40 0.48
C LEU A 387 12.56 8.76 0.29
N PHE A 388 12.13 9.36 1.37
CA PHE A 388 11.44 10.64 1.41
C PHE A 388 12.02 11.55 2.48
N GLU A 389 12.04 12.84 2.17
CA GLU A 389 12.25 13.90 3.14
C GLU A 389 10.88 14.39 3.63
N ILE A 390 10.76 14.72 4.92
CA ILE A 390 9.52 15.12 5.57
C ILE A 390 9.71 16.56 6.09
N TYR A 391 8.74 17.42 5.80
CA TYR A 391 8.81 18.87 6.13
C TYR A 391 7.95 19.25 7.33
#